data_48e5c281e5405a7d67b49f53e73d5944
#
_entry.id   48e5c281e5405a7d67b49f53e73d5944
#
_cell.length_a   1.000
_cell.length_b   1.000
_cell.length_c   1.000
_cell.angle_alpha   90.00
_cell.angle_beta   90.00
_cell.angle_gamma   90.00
#
_symmetry.space_group_name_H-M   'P 1'
#
loop_
_entity.id
_entity.type
_entity.pdbx_description
1 polymer ?
#
loop_
_entity_poly.entity_id
_entity_poly.type
_entity_poly.pdbx_seq_one_letter_code
_entity_poly.pdbx_strand_id
1 'polypeptide(L)'
;MYDCIIVGAGIAGATVARKLAEEKNKRVLVLERRNHIGGNCYDRPDDYGILIHEYGPHIFHTGDEGVREFLSRFTEWYDFGHEVVAKVGDKRIPVPFNLNTLHMVYDQEKADRLEKKLIGEYGLDSRVPIMKLRESTDADVREIADYVYKNVFLYYTMKQWGQTPEEISPEVTGRVPVVISYDNRYFKDKYQSVPLHGFTPMFEAMLDHPNIEVRTGVDCSDVLEFADGKIYFEKAEYTGDLVYTGALDELFDCRFGRLPYRSLNFKFEHLDQDSFQDHSVVNYTVSEDFTRITEFKFLTGQKDTDGTTIVREYPFAYTGAEGQIPYYAILNDENNALYEKYRALTEQFGKFHLLGRLAEYKYYNIDAMCRKAMDLAEEIG
;
A
#
# COMPACT_ATOMS: atom_id res chain seq x y z
N MET A 1 -24.41 -9.47 -22.63
CA MET A 1 -24.51 -8.28 -21.76
C MET A 1 -23.87 -8.67 -20.43
N TYR A 2 -23.07 -7.80 -19.82
CA TYR A 2 -22.47 -8.05 -18.51
C TYR A 2 -23.39 -7.58 -17.41
N ASP A 3 -23.44 -8.32 -16.29
CA ASP A 3 -24.20 -7.96 -15.10
C ASP A 3 -23.45 -6.93 -14.26
N CYS A 4 -22.12 -6.98 -14.29
CA CYS A 4 -21.23 -6.03 -13.62
C CYS A 4 -20.04 -5.68 -14.51
N ILE A 5 -19.70 -4.40 -14.60
CA ILE A 5 -18.46 -3.90 -15.18
C ILE A 5 -17.59 -3.37 -14.03
N ILE A 6 -16.33 -3.77 -14.03
CA ILE A 6 -15.34 -3.37 -13.02
C ILE A 6 -14.19 -2.64 -13.70
N VAL A 7 -13.89 -1.43 -13.25
CA VAL A 7 -12.76 -0.65 -13.74
C VAL A 7 -11.60 -0.81 -12.77
N GLY A 8 -10.54 -1.49 -13.24
CA GLY A 8 -9.32 -1.81 -12.51
C GLY A 8 -9.21 -3.28 -12.12
N ALA A 9 -8.09 -3.91 -12.48
CA ALA A 9 -7.77 -5.32 -12.21
C ALA A 9 -6.79 -5.51 -11.03
N GLY A 10 -6.77 -4.59 -10.07
CA GLY A 10 -6.05 -4.72 -8.80
C GLY A 10 -6.84 -5.55 -7.77
N ILE A 11 -6.35 -5.64 -6.52
CA ILE A 11 -6.97 -6.47 -5.47
C ILE A 11 -8.45 -6.17 -5.26
N ALA A 12 -8.87 -4.90 -5.33
CA ALA A 12 -10.26 -4.48 -5.20
C ALA A 12 -11.13 -5.12 -6.29
N GLY A 13 -10.78 -4.86 -7.57
CA GLY A 13 -11.57 -5.33 -8.71
C GLY A 13 -11.54 -6.85 -8.87
N ALA A 14 -10.37 -7.48 -8.73
CA ALA A 14 -10.24 -8.93 -8.85
C ALA A 14 -11.05 -9.67 -7.77
N THR A 15 -11.09 -9.17 -6.54
CA THR A 15 -11.89 -9.76 -5.45
C THR A 15 -13.37 -9.67 -5.75
N VAL A 16 -13.88 -8.48 -6.15
CA VAL A 16 -15.31 -8.31 -6.52
C VAL A 16 -15.66 -9.20 -7.71
N ALA A 17 -14.80 -9.21 -8.76
CA ALA A 17 -15.03 -10.01 -9.95
C ALA A 17 -15.19 -11.50 -9.60
N ARG A 18 -14.24 -12.05 -8.82
CA ARG A 18 -14.27 -13.45 -8.41
C ARG A 18 -15.49 -13.80 -7.58
N LYS A 19 -15.82 -13.00 -6.60
CA LYS A 19 -17.00 -13.21 -5.71
C LYS A 19 -18.31 -13.17 -6.51
N LEU A 20 -18.51 -12.17 -7.36
CA LEU A 20 -19.72 -12.06 -8.17
C LEU A 20 -19.87 -13.21 -9.17
N ALA A 21 -18.79 -13.57 -9.86
CA ALA A 21 -18.82 -14.64 -10.84
C ALA A 21 -19.06 -16.01 -10.22
N GLU A 22 -18.38 -16.33 -9.12
CA GLU A 22 -18.41 -17.64 -8.50
C GLU A 22 -19.67 -17.84 -7.61
N GLU A 23 -19.98 -16.87 -6.77
CA GLU A 23 -21.04 -17.04 -5.76
C GLU A 23 -22.42 -16.60 -6.26
N LYS A 24 -22.46 -15.64 -7.20
CA LYS A 24 -23.72 -15.09 -7.74
C LYS A 24 -23.94 -15.41 -9.21
N ASN A 25 -23.03 -16.19 -9.83
CA ASN A 25 -23.10 -16.58 -11.25
C ASN A 25 -23.27 -15.38 -12.21
N LYS A 26 -22.74 -14.20 -11.82
CA LYS A 26 -22.81 -12.98 -12.61
C LYS A 26 -21.77 -12.99 -13.74
N ARG A 27 -22.09 -12.44 -14.89
CA ARG A 27 -21.15 -12.18 -15.98
C ARG A 27 -20.47 -10.84 -15.72
N VAL A 28 -19.16 -10.88 -15.54
CA VAL A 28 -18.33 -9.72 -15.14
C VAL A 28 -17.36 -9.36 -16.25
N LEU A 29 -17.28 -8.08 -16.58
CA LEU A 29 -16.23 -7.51 -17.40
C LEU A 29 -15.28 -6.70 -16.50
N VAL A 30 -13.97 -7.00 -16.55
CA VAL A 30 -12.92 -6.22 -15.90
C VAL A 30 -12.16 -5.43 -16.97
N LEU A 31 -12.13 -4.12 -16.84
CA LEU A 31 -11.40 -3.19 -17.69
C LEU A 31 -10.13 -2.73 -16.97
N GLU A 32 -8.97 -2.92 -17.57
CA GLU A 32 -7.69 -2.48 -17.00
C GLU A 32 -6.93 -1.64 -18.02
N ARG A 33 -6.56 -0.41 -17.66
CA ARG A 33 -5.84 0.50 -18.57
C ARG A 33 -4.39 0.08 -18.85
N ARG A 34 -3.77 -0.64 -17.91
CA ARG A 34 -2.43 -1.21 -18.11
C ARG A 34 -2.50 -2.47 -18.98
N ASN A 35 -1.37 -2.86 -19.52
CA ASN A 35 -1.25 -4.10 -20.29
C ASN A 35 -1.09 -5.35 -19.40
N HIS A 36 -1.30 -5.24 -18.11
CA HIS A 36 -1.19 -6.30 -17.11
C HIS A 36 -2.23 -6.13 -16.00
N ILE A 37 -2.58 -7.22 -15.35
CA ILE A 37 -3.43 -7.27 -14.15
C ILE A 37 -2.62 -7.05 -12.87
N GLY A 38 -3.28 -7.12 -11.70
CA GLY A 38 -2.63 -7.03 -10.38
C GLY A 38 -2.53 -5.61 -9.83
N GLY A 39 -2.83 -4.59 -10.63
CA GLY A 39 -2.72 -3.19 -10.18
C GLY A 39 -1.30 -2.87 -9.69
N ASN A 40 -1.17 -2.24 -8.52
CA ASN A 40 0.14 -1.94 -7.94
C ASN A 40 0.83 -3.17 -7.31
N CYS A 41 0.13 -4.27 -7.12
CA CYS A 41 0.74 -5.54 -6.68
C CYS A 41 1.38 -6.33 -7.83
N TYR A 42 1.33 -5.84 -9.07
CA TYR A 42 1.96 -6.51 -10.21
C TYR A 42 3.44 -6.75 -9.97
N ASP A 43 3.84 -7.98 -10.18
CA ASP A 43 5.21 -8.45 -10.09
C ASP A 43 5.57 -9.29 -11.31
N ARG A 44 6.85 -9.43 -11.57
CA ARG A 44 7.39 -10.21 -12.68
C ARG A 44 8.84 -10.59 -12.41
N PRO A 45 9.36 -11.64 -13.03
CA PRO A 45 10.80 -11.83 -13.11
C PRO A 45 11.46 -10.66 -13.83
N ASP A 46 12.63 -10.22 -13.36
CA ASP A 46 13.52 -9.37 -14.15
C ASP A 46 14.32 -10.20 -15.16
N ASP A 47 15.25 -9.56 -15.88
CA ASP A 47 16.07 -10.22 -16.91
C ASP A 47 17.03 -11.29 -16.31
N TYR A 48 17.19 -11.34 -15.02
CA TYR A 48 18.02 -12.28 -14.24
C TYR A 48 17.19 -13.33 -13.50
N GLY A 49 15.87 -13.33 -13.68
CA GLY A 49 14.95 -14.27 -13.05
C GLY A 49 14.61 -13.96 -11.59
N ILE A 50 14.98 -12.78 -11.11
CA ILE A 50 14.60 -12.33 -9.77
C ILE A 50 13.19 -11.73 -9.83
N LEU A 51 12.30 -12.24 -8.99
CA LEU A 51 10.92 -11.74 -8.90
C LEU A 51 10.94 -10.34 -8.28
N ILE A 52 10.62 -9.34 -9.09
CA ILE A 52 10.55 -7.93 -8.68
C ILE A 52 9.09 -7.47 -8.60
N HIS A 53 8.79 -6.62 -7.62
CA HIS A 53 7.52 -5.90 -7.57
C HIS A 53 7.68 -4.59 -8.33
N GLU A 54 7.01 -4.46 -9.48
CA GLU A 54 7.19 -3.33 -10.41
C GLU A 54 6.87 -1.97 -9.77
N TYR A 55 5.93 -1.95 -8.83
CA TYR A 55 5.43 -0.74 -8.18
C TYR A 55 5.79 -0.65 -6.70
N GLY A 56 6.98 -1.17 -6.34
CA GLY A 56 7.47 -1.19 -4.97
C GLY A 56 6.99 -2.39 -4.15
N PRO A 57 7.60 -2.64 -2.99
CA PRO A 57 7.36 -3.86 -2.21
C PRO A 57 5.92 -3.91 -1.68
N HIS A 58 5.28 -5.05 -1.88
CA HIS A 58 3.99 -5.38 -1.32
C HIS A 58 4.11 -6.63 -0.46
N ILE A 59 3.61 -6.56 0.77
CA ILE A 59 3.55 -7.67 1.72
C ILE A 59 2.10 -7.82 2.15
N PHE A 60 1.61 -9.05 2.10
CA PHE A 60 0.30 -9.37 2.64
C PHE A 60 0.42 -9.62 4.14
N HIS A 61 -0.38 -8.92 4.93
CA HIS A 61 -0.50 -9.14 6.36
C HIS A 61 -1.96 -8.98 6.77
N THR A 62 -2.44 -9.79 7.69
CA THR A 62 -3.82 -9.73 8.16
C THR A 62 -4.04 -10.48 9.47
N GLY A 63 -5.01 -10.01 10.24
CA GLY A 63 -5.66 -10.77 11.32
C GLY A 63 -7.01 -11.38 10.91
N ASP A 64 -7.48 -11.08 9.70
CA ASP A 64 -8.79 -11.53 9.19
C ASP A 64 -8.67 -12.94 8.56
N GLU A 65 -9.23 -13.94 9.25
CA GLU A 65 -9.24 -15.33 8.79
C GLU A 65 -9.96 -15.48 7.43
N GLY A 66 -11.09 -14.83 7.24
CA GLY A 66 -11.86 -14.94 6.01
C GLY A 66 -11.13 -14.39 4.78
N VAL A 67 -10.37 -13.30 4.94
CA VAL A 67 -9.51 -12.76 3.88
C VAL A 67 -8.36 -13.74 3.60
N ARG A 68 -7.73 -14.28 4.66
CA ARG A 68 -6.65 -15.27 4.51
C ARG A 68 -7.14 -16.52 3.79
N GLU A 69 -8.28 -17.07 4.20
CA GLU A 69 -8.88 -18.24 3.58
C GLU A 69 -9.25 -17.98 2.10
N PHE A 70 -9.88 -16.85 1.81
CA PHE A 70 -10.25 -16.49 0.45
C PHE A 70 -9.05 -16.43 -0.48
N LEU A 71 -8.01 -15.68 -0.12
CA LEU A 71 -6.82 -15.50 -0.95
C LEU A 71 -5.97 -16.79 -1.05
N SER A 72 -5.95 -17.62 -0.01
CA SER A 72 -5.23 -18.91 0.00
C SER A 72 -5.78 -19.94 -1.00
N ARG A 73 -6.93 -19.69 -1.59
CA ARG A 73 -7.48 -20.51 -2.67
C ARG A 73 -6.75 -20.32 -4.00
N PHE A 74 -6.01 -19.21 -4.12
CA PHE A 74 -5.41 -18.75 -5.37
C PHE A 74 -3.89 -18.72 -5.34
N THR A 75 -3.29 -18.98 -4.18
CA THR A 75 -1.83 -19.01 -4.03
C THR A 75 -1.41 -19.85 -2.85
N GLU A 76 -0.18 -20.34 -2.91
CA GLU A 76 0.58 -20.77 -1.76
C GLU A 76 1.31 -19.56 -1.16
N TRP A 77 1.67 -19.64 0.11
CA TRP A 77 2.28 -18.52 0.82
C TRP A 77 3.71 -18.83 1.25
N TYR A 78 4.59 -17.88 1.04
CA TYR A 78 5.86 -17.79 1.72
C TYR A 78 5.66 -16.95 2.99
N ASP A 79 5.73 -17.60 4.16
CA ASP A 79 5.59 -16.89 5.43
C ASP A 79 6.82 -16.02 5.66
N PHE A 80 6.58 -14.72 5.81
CA PHE A 80 7.61 -13.71 5.84
C PHE A 80 7.30 -12.66 6.92
N GLY A 81 7.98 -12.78 8.07
CA GLY A 81 7.93 -11.75 9.12
C GLY A 81 8.67 -10.49 8.65
N HIS A 82 7.92 -9.49 8.21
CA HIS A 82 8.50 -8.27 7.65
C HIS A 82 9.22 -7.43 8.69
N GLU A 83 10.52 -7.31 8.57
CA GLU A 83 11.36 -6.40 9.34
C GLU A 83 11.84 -5.25 8.45
N VAL A 84 11.71 -4.03 8.97
CA VAL A 84 12.20 -2.80 8.33
C VAL A 84 13.23 -2.20 9.24
N VAL A 85 14.33 -1.75 8.68
CA VAL A 85 15.34 -1.00 9.42
C VAL A 85 15.52 0.41 8.82
N ALA A 86 15.88 1.36 9.69
CA ALA A 86 16.29 2.69 9.26
C ALA A 86 17.82 2.82 9.35
N LYS A 87 18.42 3.37 8.30
CA LYS A 87 19.85 3.76 8.32
C LYS A 87 19.99 5.11 9.00
N VAL A 88 20.61 5.12 10.18
CA VAL A 88 20.91 6.32 10.96
C VAL A 88 22.41 6.35 11.26
N GLY A 89 23.16 7.19 10.56
CA GLY A 89 24.62 7.15 10.55
C GLY A 89 25.11 5.80 10.03
N ASP A 90 25.95 5.12 10.81
CA ASP A 90 26.50 3.80 10.48
C ASP A 90 25.64 2.64 11.02
N LYS A 91 24.52 2.94 11.71
CA LYS A 91 23.65 1.94 12.33
C LYS A 91 22.43 1.66 11.46
N ARG A 92 21.98 0.41 11.47
CA ARG A 92 20.68 -0.02 10.97
C ARG A 92 19.83 -0.38 12.17
N ILE A 93 18.83 0.44 12.44
CA ILE A 93 17.96 0.30 13.62
C ILE A 93 16.56 -0.17 13.22
N PRO A 94 15.94 -1.11 13.96
CA PRO A 94 14.57 -1.55 13.69
C PRO A 94 13.55 -0.40 13.62
N VAL A 95 12.60 -0.51 12.70
CA VAL A 95 11.44 0.37 12.56
C VAL A 95 10.18 -0.49 12.61
N PRO A 96 9.22 -0.18 13.51
CA PRO A 96 9.18 0.93 14.47
C PRO A 96 10.30 0.86 15.53
N PHE A 97 10.69 2.03 16.05
CA PHE A 97 11.62 2.10 17.17
C PHE A 97 11.11 1.25 18.35
N ASN A 98 11.96 0.36 18.86
CA ASN A 98 11.60 -0.59 19.90
C ASN A 98 12.69 -0.75 20.96
N LEU A 99 12.54 -1.67 21.90
CA LEU A 99 13.52 -1.88 22.98
C LEU A 99 14.88 -2.36 22.45
N ASN A 100 14.94 -3.16 21.38
CA ASN A 100 16.21 -3.51 20.74
C ASN A 100 16.92 -2.27 20.21
N THR A 101 16.16 -1.37 19.55
CA THR A 101 16.71 -0.09 19.06
C THR A 101 17.27 0.76 20.19
N LEU A 102 16.60 0.77 21.34
CA LEU A 102 17.05 1.51 22.52
C LEU A 102 18.47 1.07 22.93
N HIS A 103 18.69 -0.26 23.00
CA HIS A 103 20.02 -0.83 23.34
C HIS A 103 21.06 -0.69 22.23
N MET A 104 20.64 -0.46 20.98
CA MET A 104 21.57 -0.17 19.87
C MET A 104 22.02 1.28 19.86
N VAL A 105 21.20 2.20 20.38
CA VAL A 105 21.41 3.66 20.26
C VAL A 105 22.13 4.23 21.47
N TYR A 106 21.79 3.76 22.67
CA TYR A 106 22.35 4.25 23.93
C TYR A 106 23.36 3.27 24.53
N ASP A 107 24.19 3.73 25.47
CA ASP A 107 25.01 2.83 26.28
C ASP A 107 24.12 1.97 27.20
N GLN A 108 24.68 0.85 27.67
CA GLN A 108 23.91 -0.17 28.41
C GLN A 108 23.21 0.38 29.66
N GLU A 109 23.89 1.20 30.47
CA GLU A 109 23.34 1.74 31.71
C GLU A 109 22.15 2.65 31.44
N LYS A 110 22.29 3.52 30.43
CA LYS A 110 21.21 4.42 30.00
C LYS A 110 20.06 3.65 29.38
N ALA A 111 20.34 2.68 28.51
CA ALA A 111 19.34 1.84 27.87
C ALA A 111 18.49 1.09 28.89
N ASP A 112 19.12 0.44 29.88
CA ASP A 112 18.42 -0.29 30.95
C ASP A 112 17.52 0.63 31.80
N ARG A 113 17.99 1.86 32.06
CA ARG A 113 17.19 2.85 32.79
C ARG A 113 15.98 3.31 32.00
N LEU A 114 16.18 3.61 30.71
CA LEU A 114 15.12 4.07 29.80
C LEU A 114 14.08 2.99 29.54
N GLU A 115 14.50 1.76 29.37
CA GLU A 115 13.63 0.59 29.22
C GLU A 115 12.70 0.44 30.44
N LYS A 116 13.27 0.48 31.65
CA LYS A 116 12.47 0.39 32.87
C LYS A 116 11.42 1.49 32.97
N LYS A 117 11.77 2.72 32.56
CA LYS A 117 10.83 3.85 32.53
C LYS A 117 9.71 3.61 31.53
N LEU A 118 10.05 3.24 30.28
CA LEU A 118 9.07 3.00 29.23
C LEU A 118 8.11 1.86 29.60
N ILE A 119 8.63 0.73 30.10
CA ILE A 119 7.79 -0.39 30.55
C ILE A 119 6.92 0.01 31.73
N GLY A 120 7.47 0.78 32.68
CA GLY A 120 6.75 1.22 33.87
C GLY A 120 5.62 2.20 33.55
N GLU A 121 5.80 3.08 32.56
CA GLU A 121 4.82 4.11 32.21
C GLU A 121 3.78 3.62 31.21
N TYR A 122 4.20 2.85 30.20
CA TYR A 122 3.34 2.47 29.08
C TYR A 122 2.99 0.98 29.01
N GLY A 123 3.73 0.13 29.73
CA GLY A 123 3.57 -1.33 29.69
C GLY A 123 4.31 -2.00 28.53
N LEU A 124 4.69 -3.26 28.72
CA LEU A 124 5.28 -4.10 27.68
C LEU A 124 4.24 -4.36 26.57
N ASP A 125 4.71 -4.52 25.33
CA ASP A 125 3.93 -4.74 24.11
C ASP A 125 2.98 -3.59 23.70
N SER A 126 3.10 -2.44 24.36
CA SER A 126 2.34 -1.24 23.98
C SER A 126 2.93 -0.51 22.78
N ARG A 127 2.07 0.22 22.06
CA ARG A 127 2.43 1.10 20.93
C ARG A 127 2.10 2.54 21.31
N VAL A 128 3.11 3.38 21.40
CA VAL A 128 2.96 4.76 21.87
C VAL A 128 3.30 5.73 20.73
N PRO A 129 2.35 6.57 20.30
CA PRO A 129 2.63 7.60 19.29
C PRO A 129 3.78 8.51 19.72
N ILE A 130 4.71 8.82 18.81
CA ILE A 130 5.87 9.69 19.10
C ILE A 130 5.42 11.02 19.72
N MET A 131 4.35 11.62 19.20
CA MET A 131 3.87 12.91 19.69
C MET A 131 3.47 12.85 21.17
N LYS A 132 2.86 11.73 21.59
CA LYS A 132 2.51 11.52 23.01
C LYS A 132 3.77 11.40 23.90
N LEU A 133 4.83 10.73 23.40
CA LEU A 133 6.09 10.63 24.13
C LEU A 133 6.78 12.00 24.25
N ARG A 134 6.67 12.88 23.26
CA ARG A 134 7.21 14.25 23.30
C ARG A 134 6.52 15.14 24.33
N GLU A 135 5.29 14.84 24.70
CA GLU A 135 4.52 15.54 25.73
C GLU A 135 4.84 15.05 27.17
N SER A 136 5.63 13.97 27.30
CA SER A 136 6.01 13.43 28.61
C SER A 136 6.71 14.48 29.48
N THR A 137 6.42 14.45 30.77
CA THR A 137 7.12 15.28 31.78
C THR A 137 8.50 14.74 32.10
N ASP A 138 8.79 13.46 31.81
CA ASP A 138 10.09 12.84 32.03
C ASP A 138 11.08 13.25 30.94
N ALA A 139 12.22 13.81 31.31
CA ALA A 139 13.23 14.29 30.38
C ALA A 139 13.87 13.16 29.55
N ASP A 140 14.04 11.98 30.14
CA ASP A 140 14.62 10.83 29.46
C ASP A 140 13.64 10.27 28.38
N VAL A 141 12.34 10.25 28.69
CA VAL A 141 11.30 9.84 27.73
C VAL A 141 11.22 10.83 26.57
N ARG A 142 11.29 12.12 26.83
CA ARG A 142 11.35 13.13 25.76
C ARG A 142 12.59 12.99 24.89
N GLU A 143 13.75 12.65 25.47
CA GLU A 143 14.98 12.42 24.69
C GLU A 143 14.80 11.29 23.68
N ILE A 144 14.16 10.18 24.08
CA ILE A 144 13.86 9.08 23.14
C ILE A 144 12.94 9.58 22.04
N ALA A 145 11.87 10.29 22.40
CA ALA A 145 10.91 10.82 21.45
C ALA A 145 11.56 11.79 20.47
N ASP A 146 12.44 12.67 20.93
CA ASP A 146 13.17 13.61 20.08
C ASP A 146 14.17 12.89 19.17
N TYR A 147 14.84 11.83 19.66
CA TYR A 147 15.71 11.00 18.85
C TYR A 147 14.94 10.33 17.70
N VAL A 148 13.84 9.68 18.01
CA VAL A 148 12.99 9.00 17.02
C VAL A 148 12.37 10.00 16.06
N TYR A 149 11.86 11.11 16.56
CA TYR A 149 11.31 12.17 15.73
C TYR A 149 12.32 12.69 14.73
N LYS A 150 13.52 13.03 15.15
CA LYS A 150 14.57 13.61 14.30
C LYS A 150 15.15 12.60 13.31
N ASN A 151 15.46 11.38 13.77
CA ASN A 151 16.27 10.45 12.98
C ASN A 151 15.44 9.43 12.17
N VAL A 152 14.20 9.16 12.59
CA VAL A 152 13.35 8.16 11.92
C VAL A 152 12.18 8.83 11.21
N PHE A 153 11.52 9.79 11.87
CA PHE A 153 10.25 10.34 11.41
C PHE A 153 10.40 11.57 10.50
N LEU A 154 11.07 12.62 10.96
CA LEU A 154 11.03 13.97 10.38
C LEU A 154 11.40 13.99 8.90
N TYR A 155 12.64 13.65 8.59
CA TYR A 155 13.14 13.76 7.21
C TYR A 155 12.55 12.71 6.27
N TYR A 156 12.25 11.51 6.78
CA TYR A 156 11.56 10.50 6.00
C TYR A 156 10.17 10.97 5.58
N THR A 157 9.42 11.51 6.52
CA THR A 157 8.07 12.02 6.30
C THR A 157 8.07 13.23 5.36
N MET A 158 8.99 14.16 5.57
CA MET A 158 9.17 15.30 4.66
C MET A 158 9.47 14.85 3.22
N LYS A 159 10.35 13.86 3.02
CA LYS A 159 10.62 13.30 1.70
C LYS A 159 9.40 12.61 1.10
N GLN A 160 8.78 11.73 1.87
CA GLN A 160 7.66 10.92 1.41
C GLN A 160 6.45 11.78 1.02
N TRP A 161 6.12 12.78 1.84
CA TRP A 161 4.93 13.61 1.66
C TRP A 161 5.21 14.96 0.99
N GLY A 162 6.47 15.41 0.96
CA GLY A 162 6.85 16.72 0.45
C GLY A 162 6.26 17.87 1.29
N GLN A 163 5.99 17.61 2.55
CA GLN A 163 5.35 18.53 3.51
C GLN A 163 6.12 18.50 4.82
N THR A 164 6.00 19.55 5.64
CA THR A 164 6.49 19.53 7.02
C THR A 164 5.60 18.64 7.88
N PRO A 165 6.10 18.10 9.02
CA PRO A 165 5.29 17.28 9.92
C PRO A 165 4.05 18.00 10.47
N GLU A 166 4.10 19.33 10.60
CA GLU A 166 2.99 20.17 11.07
C GLU A 166 1.86 20.27 10.02
N GLU A 167 2.20 20.14 8.74
CA GLU A 167 1.24 20.14 7.62
C GLU A 167 0.61 18.77 7.38
N ILE A 168 1.19 17.71 7.97
CA ILE A 168 0.71 16.33 7.78
C ILE A 168 -0.34 16.01 8.83
N SER A 169 -1.40 15.33 8.41
CA SER A 169 -2.45 14.94 9.35
C SER A 169 -1.91 14.09 10.53
N PRO A 170 -2.50 14.21 11.73
CA PRO A 170 -2.12 13.39 12.89
C PRO A 170 -2.17 11.88 12.64
N GLU A 171 -3.02 11.44 11.74
CA GLU A 171 -3.14 10.02 11.35
C GLU A 171 -1.87 9.51 10.65
N VAL A 172 -1.21 10.35 9.88
CA VAL A 172 0.07 10.01 9.23
C VAL A 172 1.20 10.00 10.25
N THR A 173 1.22 10.98 11.16
CA THR A 173 2.25 11.07 12.21
C THR A 173 2.14 9.94 13.23
N GLY A 174 0.94 9.43 13.49
CA GLY A 174 0.68 8.30 14.39
C GLY A 174 1.10 6.93 13.83
N ARG A 175 1.42 6.83 12.54
CA ARG A 175 1.77 5.54 11.90
C ARG A 175 3.11 4.97 12.31
N VAL A 176 4.01 5.76 12.88
CA VAL A 176 5.33 5.31 13.35
C VAL A 176 5.41 5.47 14.86
N PRO A 177 4.81 4.56 15.64
CA PRO A 177 4.89 4.59 17.09
C PRO A 177 6.26 4.10 17.57
N VAL A 178 6.61 4.45 18.81
CA VAL A 178 7.58 3.68 19.59
C VAL A 178 6.87 2.44 20.13
N VAL A 179 7.46 1.29 19.94
CA VAL A 179 6.90 -0.01 20.36
C VAL A 179 7.69 -0.52 21.58
N ILE A 180 7.02 -0.69 22.71
CA ILE A 180 7.65 -1.17 23.95
C ILE A 180 7.74 -2.70 23.88
N SER A 181 8.56 -3.22 22.99
CA SER A 181 8.71 -4.65 22.72
C SER A 181 10.08 -4.98 22.15
N TYR A 182 10.50 -6.24 22.24
CA TYR A 182 11.71 -6.76 21.58
C TYR A 182 11.43 -7.36 20.21
N ASP A 183 10.18 -7.36 19.75
CA ASP A 183 9.80 -7.85 18.43
C ASP A 183 10.10 -6.80 17.36
N ASN A 184 11.01 -7.12 16.43
CA ASN A 184 11.44 -6.23 15.34
C ASN A 184 10.47 -6.18 14.16
N ARG A 185 9.47 -7.05 14.11
CA ARG A 185 8.53 -7.08 12.98
C ARG A 185 7.76 -5.78 12.87
N TYR A 186 7.64 -5.31 11.65
CA TYR A 186 6.92 -4.08 11.32
C TYR A 186 5.42 -4.22 11.59
N PHE A 187 4.84 -5.37 11.23
CA PHE A 187 3.45 -5.73 11.49
C PHE A 187 3.33 -6.68 12.69
N LYS A 188 2.16 -6.66 13.33
CA LYS A 188 1.85 -7.56 14.47
C LYS A 188 0.76 -8.58 14.12
N ASP A 189 0.28 -8.54 12.87
CA ASP A 189 -0.77 -9.42 12.40
C ASP A 189 -0.36 -10.88 12.47
N LYS A 190 -1.36 -11.75 12.66
CA LYS A 190 -1.18 -13.19 12.77
C LYS A 190 -0.55 -13.80 11.52
N TYR A 191 -0.99 -13.34 10.36
CA TYR A 191 -0.50 -13.77 9.06
C TYR A 191 0.33 -12.67 8.44
N GLN A 192 1.55 -12.99 8.06
CA GLN A 192 2.46 -12.10 7.33
C GLN A 192 3.17 -12.94 6.28
N SER A 193 2.96 -12.64 5.02
CA SER A 193 3.46 -13.48 3.93
C SER A 193 3.49 -12.74 2.59
N VAL A 194 4.12 -13.33 1.62
CA VAL A 194 4.00 -12.99 0.20
C VAL A 194 3.55 -14.22 -0.57
N PRO A 195 2.84 -14.09 -1.69
CA PRO A 195 2.54 -15.23 -2.54
C PRO A 195 3.83 -15.94 -3.00
N LEU A 196 3.91 -17.26 -2.81
CA LEU A 196 5.13 -18.05 -3.06
C LEU A 196 5.63 -17.89 -4.50
N HIS A 197 4.72 -17.75 -5.45
CA HIS A 197 5.03 -17.62 -6.88
C HIS A 197 4.81 -16.20 -7.41
N GLY A 198 4.61 -15.24 -6.51
CA GLY A 198 4.30 -13.85 -6.84
C GLY A 198 2.81 -13.51 -6.80
N PHE A 199 2.53 -12.22 -6.78
CA PHE A 199 1.16 -11.69 -6.79
C PHE A 199 0.48 -11.89 -8.14
N THR A 200 1.21 -11.73 -9.25
CA THR A 200 0.62 -11.83 -10.59
C THR A 200 -0.05 -13.18 -10.84
N PRO A 201 0.59 -14.34 -10.58
CA PRO A 201 -0.09 -15.65 -10.70
C PRO A 201 -1.31 -15.79 -9.77
N MET A 202 -1.28 -15.19 -8.59
CA MET A 202 -2.46 -15.16 -7.71
C MET A 202 -3.64 -14.41 -8.36
N PHE A 203 -3.38 -13.26 -8.97
CA PHE A 203 -4.41 -12.51 -9.70
C PHE A 203 -4.90 -13.24 -10.94
N GLU A 204 -4.00 -13.92 -11.67
CA GLU A 204 -4.38 -14.77 -12.80
C GLU A 204 -5.36 -15.86 -12.35
N ALA A 205 -5.06 -16.57 -11.25
CA ALA A 205 -5.95 -17.58 -10.69
C ALA A 205 -7.27 -17.00 -10.16
N MET A 206 -7.26 -15.78 -9.58
CA MET A 206 -8.48 -15.10 -9.14
C MET A 206 -9.40 -14.75 -10.32
N LEU A 207 -8.85 -14.34 -11.44
CA LEU A 207 -9.61 -13.88 -12.61
C LEU A 207 -9.92 -15.02 -13.61
N ASP A 208 -9.30 -16.19 -13.46
CA ASP A 208 -9.59 -17.37 -14.27
C ASP A 208 -10.94 -17.99 -13.87
N HIS A 209 -11.99 -17.50 -14.50
CA HIS A 209 -13.35 -18.00 -14.32
C HIS A 209 -14.21 -17.77 -15.58
N PRO A 210 -15.05 -18.74 -16.02
CA PRO A 210 -15.79 -18.64 -17.28
C PRO A 210 -16.75 -17.43 -17.37
N ASN A 211 -17.14 -16.87 -16.22
CA ASN A 211 -18.00 -15.69 -16.15
C ASN A 211 -17.22 -14.37 -16.00
N ILE A 212 -15.89 -14.41 -16.03
CA ILE A 212 -15.05 -13.21 -15.98
C ILE A 212 -14.37 -13.02 -17.33
N GLU A 213 -14.59 -11.86 -17.92
CA GLU A 213 -13.80 -11.38 -19.06
C GLU A 213 -12.90 -10.25 -18.62
N VAL A 214 -11.61 -10.32 -18.95
CA VAL A 214 -10.62 -9.27 -18.64
C VAL A 214 -10.12 -8.64 -19.91
N ARG A 215 -10.18 -7.31 -19.99
CA ARG A 215 -9.60 -6.53 -21.09
C ARG A 215 -8.52 -5.62 -20.55
N THR A 216 -7.27 -5.94 -20.84
CA THR A 216 -6.10 -5.12 -20.51
C THR A 216 -5.79 -4.15 -21.66
N GLY A 217 -5.08 -3.04 -21.36
CA GLY A 217 -4.76 -2.00 -22.34
C GLY A 217 -5.98 -1.19 -22.77
N VAL A 218 -7.05 -1.18 -22.00
CA VAL A 218 -8.30 -0.46 -22.29
C VAL A 218 -8.54 0.59 -21.20
N ASP A 219 -8.45 1.86 -21.56
CA ASP A 219 -8.93 2.91 -20.69
C ASP A 219 -10.46 2.89 -20.65
N CYS A 220 -11.03 3.03 -19.47
CA CYS A 220 -12.50 2.99 -19.33
C CYS A 220 -13.19 4.13 -20.12
N SER A 221 -12.53 5.27 -20.30
CA SER A 221 -13.04 6.39 -21.10
C SER A 221 -13.22 6.06 -22.58
N ASP A 222 -12.54 5.03 -23.10
CA ASP A 222 -12.68 4.60 -24.49
C ASP A 222 -14.01 3.85 -24.73
N VAL A 223 -14.58 3.27 -23.69
CA VAL A 223 -15.74 2.36 -23.78
C VAL A 223 -16.90 2.73 -22.86
N LEU A 224 -16.67 3.56 -21.84
CA LEU A 224 -17.70 4.05 -20.91
C LEU A 224 -17.95 5.54 -21.14
N GLU A 225 -19.22 5.92 -21.19
CA GLU A 225 -19.66 7.32 -21.26
C GLU A 225 -20.69 7.57 -20.15
N PHE A 226 -20.58 8.74 -19.52
CA PHE A 226 -21.39 9.17 -18.38
C PHE A 226 -22.17 10.43 -18.76
N ALA A 227 -23.46 10.30 -19.06
CA ALA A 227 -24.30 11.41 -19.52
C ALA A 227 -25.72 11.33 -18.96
N ASP A 228 -26.30 12.46 -18.58
CA ASP A 228 -27.70 12.60 -18.15
C ASP A 228 -28.14 11.61 -17.05
N GLY A 229 -27.24 11.33 -16.10
CA GLY A 229 -27.47 10.38 -15.01
C GLY A 229 -27.47 8.91 -15.46
N LYS A 230 -27.02 8.61 -16.66
CA LYS A 230 -26.93 7.27 -17.24
C LYS A 230 -25.50 6.91 -17.57
N ILE A 231 -25.25 5.60 -17.57
CA ILE A 231 -23.99 4.99 -17.96
C ILE A 231 -24.20 4.32 -19.32
N TYR A 232 -23.28 4.55 -20.24
CA TYR A 232 -23.26 3.86 -21.53
C TYR A 232 -21.98 3.03 -21.64
N PHE A 233 -22.11 1.80 -22.13
CA PHE A 233 -21.00 0.92 -22.46
C PHE A 233 -21.04 0.63 -23.95
N GLU A 234 -19.94 0.92 -24.65
CA GLU A 234 -19.82 0.75 -26.12
C GLU A 234 -21.01 1.40 -26.84
N LYS A 235 -21.40 2.62 -26.42
CA LYS A 235 -22.52 3.45 -26.94
C LYS A 235 -23.93 2.90 -26.66
N ALA A 236 -24.09 1.81 -25.93
CA ALA A 236 -25.38 1.30 -25.49
C ALA A 236 -25.62 1.63 -24.01
N GLU A 237 -26.87 1.99 -23.64
CA GLU A 237 -27.22 2.22 -22.24
C GLU A 237 -26.93 0.98 -21.42
N TYR A 238 -26.14 1.14 -20.33
CA TYR A 238 -25.78 0.09 -19.41
C TYR A 238 -26.53 0.24 -18.09
N THR A 239 -27.21 -0.80 -17.67
CA THR A 239 -28.06 -0.80 -16.47
C THR A 239 -27.60 -1.77 -15.38
N GLY A 240 -26.45 -2.45 -15.60
CA GLY A 240 -25.80 -3.30 -14.61
C GLY A 240 -25.04 -2.51 -13.57
N ASP A 241 -24.35 -3.23 -12.70
CA ASP A 241 -23.50 -2.63 -11.67
C ASP A 241 -22.16 -2.17 -12.25
N LEU A 242 -21.71 -0.98 -11.89
CA LEU A 242 -20.38 -0.47 -12.24
C LEU A 242 -19.56 -0.27 -10.96
N VAL A 243 -18.45 -1.01 -10.84
CA VAL A 243 -17.47 -0.83 -9.76
C VAL A 243 -16.26 -0.07 -10.30
N TYR A 244 -16.00 1.10 -9.76
CA TYR A 244 -14.90 1.96 -10.19
C TYR A 244 -13.81 2.02 -9.14
N THR A 245 -12.57 1.69 -9.55
CA THR A 245 -11.40 1.68 -8.64
C THR A 245 -10.33 2.72 -9.00
N GLY A 246 -10.52 3.48 -10.05
CA GLY A 246 -9.60 4.52 -10.54
C GLY A 246 -9.69 5.84 -9.78
N ALA A 247 -8.86 6.80 -10.17
CA ALA A 247 -8.90 8.14 -9.59
C ALA A 247 -10.15 8.89 -10.04
N LEU A 248 -10.89 9.42 -9.07
CA LEU A 248 -12.23 9.97 -9.33
C LEU A 248 -12.20 11.32 -10.05
N ASP A 249 -11.14 12.11 -9.86
CA ASP A 249 -10.92 13.35 -10.62
C ASP A 249 -10.64 13.05 -12.09
N GLU A 250 -9.89 12.01 -12.41
CA GLU A 250 -9.61 11.58 -13.80
C GLU A 250 -10.90 11.15 -14.50
N LEU A 251 -11.82 10.46 -13.82
CA LEU A 251 -13.10 10.06 -14.38
C LEU A 251 -13.94 11.23 -14.88
N PHE A 252 -13.79 12.40 -14.25
CA PHE A 252 -14.53 13.60 -14.56
C PHE A 252 -13.64 14.72 -15.14
N ASP A 253 -12.60 14.38 -15.89
CA ASP A 253 -11.72 15.30 -16.61
C ASP A 253 -11.09 16.38 -15.72
N CYS A 254 -10.86 16.08 -14.45
CA CYS A 254 -10.31 17.00 -13.45
C CYS A 254 -11.04 18.34 -13.37
N ARG A 255 -12.36 18.39 -13.62
CA ARG A 255 -13.17 19.62 -13.76
C ARG A 255 -13.16 20.55 -12.55
N PHE A 256 -12.85 20.04 -11.36
CA PHE A 256 -12.68 20.85 -10.13
C PHE A 256 -11.20 21.02 -9.73
N GLY A 257 -10.27 20.58 -10.58
CA GLY A 257 -8.85 20.47 -10.30
C GLY A 257 -8.42 19.06 -9.93
N ARG A 258 -7.11 18.76 -10.07
CA ARG A 258 -6.59 17.43 -9.71
C ARG A 258 -6.62 17.19 -8.22
N LEU A 259 -6.98 15.97 -7.83
CA LEU A 259 -6.79 15.49 -6.48
C LEU A 259 -5.28 15.32 -6.22
N PRO A 260 -4.76 15.89 -5.12
CA PRO A 260 -3.34 15.79 -4.81
C PRO A 260 -2.93 14.38 -4.37
N TYR A 261 -1.91 13.84 -5.05
CA TYR A 261 -1.28 12.57 -4.70
C TYR A 261 0.25 12.70 -4.66
N ARG A 262 0.88 11.79 -3.95
CA ARG A 262 2.31 11.50 -4.12
C ARG A 262 2.49 10.39 -5.14
N SER A 263 3.57 10.49 -5.89
CA SER A 263 4.04 9.48 -6.83
C SER A 263 5.41 8.98 -6.42
N LEU A 264 5.85 7.86 -7.00
CA LEU A 264 7.15 7.25 -6.76
C LEU A 264 7.83 6.96 -8.10
N ASN A 265 9.12 7.29 -8.19
CA ASN A 265 9.98 6.83 -9.25
C ASN A 265 10.85 5.68 -8.72
N PHE A 266 10.83 4.55 -9.40
CA PHE A 266 11.57 3.35 -9.04
C PHE A 266 12.80 3.21 -9.91
N LYS A 267 13.98 3.13 -9.28
CA LYS A 267 15.23 2.85 -9.97
C LYS A 267 15.69 1.46 -9.59
N PHE A 268 15.44 0.51 -10.48
CA PHE A 268 15.91 -0.86 -10.37
C PHE A 268 17.38 -0.96 -10.74
N GLU A 269 18.11 -1.80 -10.04
CA GLU A 269 19.52 -2.08 -10.28
C GLU A 269 19.79 -3.54 -9.95
N HIS A 270 20.35 -4.26 -10.92
CA HIS A 270 20.88 -5.60 -10.69
C HIS A 270 22.37 -5.50 -10.33
N LEU A 271 22.82 -6.31 -9.38
CA LEU A 271 24.16 -6.34 -8.84
C LEU A 271 24.71 -7.76 -8.87
N ASP A 272 25.90 -7.93 -9.43
CA ASP A 272 26.63 -9.20 -9.47
C ASP A 272 27.32 -9.46 -8.11
N GLN A 273 26.47 -9.66 -7.09
CA GLN A 273 26.89 -10.00 -5.73
C GLN A 273 25.76 -10.73 -5.01
N ASP A 274 26.10 -11.51 -3.99
CA ASP A 274 25.11 -12.32 -3.28
C ASP A 274 24.05 -11.48 -2.59
N SER A 275 24.39 -10.37 -1.97
CA SER A 275 23.44 -9.44 -1.37
C SER A 275 24.00 -8.02 -1.32
N PHE A 276 23.09 -7.03 -1.39
CA PHE A 276 23.39 -5.60 -1.22
C PHE A 276 23.24 -5.16 0.24
N GLN A 277 22.26 -5.69 0.92
CA GLN A 277 21.92 -5.36 2.30
C GLN A 277 21.55 -6.63 3.08
N ASP A 278 21.26 -6.51 4.36
CA ASP A 278 20.95 -7.61 5.27
C ASP A 278 19.45 -7.75 5.60
N HIS A 279 18.63 -6.86 5.04
CA HIS A 279 17.18 -6.82 5.22
C HIS A 279 16.48 -6.62 3.88
N SER A 280 15.24 -7.10 3.76
CA SER A 280 14.42 -6.86 2.56
C SER A 280 14.18 -5.38 2.30
N VAL A 281 13.99 -4.57 3.36
CA VAL A 281 13.74 -3.13 3.26
C VAL A 281 14.60 -2.36 4.24
N VAL A 282 15.36 -1.39 3.71
CA VAL A 282 16.13 -0.40 4.48
C VAL A 282 15.61 1.00 4.16
N ASN A 283 15.11 1.69 5.16
CA ASN A 283 14.70 3.09 5.05
C ASN A 283 15.91 4.02 5.23
N TYR A 284 16.03 4.98 4.34
CA TYR A 284 17.04 6.04 4.38
C TYR A 284 16.36 7.32 4.86
N THR A 285 16.47 7.54 6.16
CA THR A 285 15.61 8.51 6.85
C THR A 285 16.20 9.90 7.00
N VAL A 286 17.48 10.13 6.67
CA VAL A 286 18.15 11.39 6.99
C VAL A 286 18.61 12.16 5.74
N SER A 287 19.62 11.68 5.01
CA SER A 287 20.41 12.51 4.08
C SER A 287 20.19 12.21 2.61
N GLU A 288 19.79 11.00 2.29
CA GLU A 288 19.64 10.54 0.90
C GLU A 288 18.39 11.15 0.25
N ASP A 289 18.40 11.31 -1.08
CA ASP A 289 17.27 11.85 -1.86
C ASP A 289 16.17 10.81 -2.16
N PHE A 290 16.43 9.55 -1.88
CA PHE A 290 15.45 8.45 -1.90
C PHE A 290 15.00 8.07 -0.49
N THR A 291 13.86 7.40 -0.38
CA THR A 291 13.28 7.05 0.91
C THR A 291 13.67 5.66 1.40
N ARG A 292 13.81 4.69 0.50
CA ARG A 292 14.17 3.32 0.87
C ARG A 292 14.81 2.55 -0.27
N ILE A 293 15.49 1.47 0.11
CA ILE A 293 15.95 0.42 -0.81
C ILE A 293 15.26 -0.87 -0.43
N THR A 294 14.67 -1.53 -1.42
CA THR A 294 14.16 -2.90 -1.30
C THR A 294 15.09 -3.85 -2.03
N GLU A 295 15.46 -4.95 -1.41
CA GLU A 295 16.17 -6.08 -2.02
C GLU A 295 15.21 -7.26 -2.14
N PHE A 296 14.87 -7.60 -3.39
CA PHE A 296 13.71 -8.45 -3.65
C PHE A 296 13.89 -9.90 -3.21
N LYS A 297 15.06 -10.51 -3.36
CA LYS A 297 15.25 -11.90 -2.98
C LYS A 297 15.01 -12.18 -1.50
N PHE A 298 15.29 -11.20 -0.63
CA PHE A 298 14.93 -11.31 0.78
C PHE A 298 13.43 -11.17 1.03
N LEU A 299 12.73 -10.42 0.17
CA LEU A 299 11.28 -10.26 0.25
C LEU A 299 10.54 -11.51 -0.22
N THR A 300 10.98 -12.07 -1.35
CA THR A 300 10.32 -13.19 -2.03
C THR A 300 10.80 -14.57 -1.56
N GLY A 301 11.90 -14.62 -0.79
CA GLY A 301 12.50 -15.86 -0.34
C GLY A 301 13.24 -16.64 -1.43
N GLN A 302 13.48 -16.04 -2.61
CA GLN A 302 14.23 -16.68 -3.67
C GLN A 302 15.67 -16.97 -3.25
N LYS A 303 16.11 -18.18 -3.58
CA LYS A 303 17.48 -18.67 -3.38
C LYS A 303 18.07 -19.07 -4.73
N ASP A 304 19.36 -19.26 -4.75
CA ASP A 304 20.11 -19.72 -5.95
C ASP A 304 19.89 -18.80 -7.17
N THR A 305 19.83 -17.48 -6.92
CA THR A 305 19.76 -16.45 -7.95
C THR A 305 21.17 -16.01 -8.36
N ASP A 306 21.34 -15.65 -9.63
CA ASP A 306 22.56 -15.04 -10.11
C ASP A 306 22.53 -13.55 -9.74
N GLY A 307 23.26 -13.20 -8.67
CA GLY A 307 23.27 -11.85 -8.13
C GLY A 307 22.03 -11.48 -7.30
N THR A 308 21.78 -10.18 -7.20
CA THR A 308 20.65 -9.60 -6.48
C THR A 308 20.09 -8.37 -7.19
N THR A 309 18.77 -8.15 -7.11
CA THR A 309 18.12 -6.95 -7.65
C THR A 309 17.52 -6.12 -6.52
N ILE A 310 17.83 -4.83 -6.56
CA ILE A 310 17.33 -3.83 -5.64
C ILE A 310 16.50 -2.78 -6.37
N VAL A 311 15.65 -2.08 -5.62
CA VAL A 311 14.98 -0.87 -6.11
C VAL A 311 15.16 0.28 -5.12
N ARG A 312 15.48 1.48 -5.64
CA ARG A 312 15.47 2.73 -4.89
C ARG A 312 14.20 3.50 -5.21
N GLU A 313 13.54 4.03 -4.18
CA GLU A 313 12.28 4.76 -4.29
C GLU A 313 12.48 6.25 -4.08
N TYR A 314 12.12 7.03 -5.11
CA TYR A 314 12.20 8.49 -5.11
C TYR A 314 10.79 9.09 -5.12
N PRO A 315 10.32 9.67 -4.01
CA PRO A 315 8.99 10.27 -3.94
C PRO A 315 8.96 11.66 -4.59
N PHE A 316 7.86 11.93 -5.30
CA PHE A 316 7.60 13.23 -5.91
C PHE A 316 6.11 13.56 -5.96
N ALA A 317 5.75 14.80 -6.29
CA ALA A 317 4.37 15.20 -6.43
C ALA A 317 3.77 14.64 -7.73
N TYR A 318 2.60 13.99 -7.64
CA TYR A 318 1.86 13.56 -8.82
C TYR A 318 1.30 14.76 -9.57
N THR A 319 1.55 14.86 -10.86
CA THR A 319 1.06 15.93 -11.73
C THR A 319 0.09 15.46 -12.81
N GLY A 320 -0.09 14.14 -12.93
CA GLY A 320 -0.86 13.52 -14.00
C GLY A 320 -0.12 13.44 -15.33
N ALA A 321 1.21 13.64 -15.34
CA ALA A 321 2.00 13.43 -16.55
C ALA A 321 2.06 11.95 -16.91
N GLU A 322 2.27 11.67 -18.20
CA GLU A 322 2.39 10.32 -18.72
C GLU A 322 3.43 9.48 -17.95
N GLY A 323 3.10 8.24 -17.63
CA GLY A 323 3.95 7.34 -16.85
C GLY A 323 3.94 7.56 -15.34
N GLN A 324 3.35 8.62 -14.84
CA GLN A 324 3.18 8.81 -13.40
C GLN A 324 2.00 8.01 -12.85
N ILE A 325 2.14 7.56 -11.61
CA ILE A 325 1.11 6.77 -10.92
C ILE A 325 0.77 7.47 -9.60
N PRO A 326 -0.52 7.70 -9.29
CA PRO A 326 -0.93 8.18 -7.98
C PRO A 326 -0.83 7.05 -6.95
N TYR A 327 0.09 7.17 -5.97
CA TYR A 327 0.30 6.16 -4.94
C TYR A 327 -0.40 6.46 -3.62
N TYR A 328 -0.24 7.69 -3.14
CA TYR A 328 -0.70 8.10 -1.81
C TYR A 328 -1.51 9.39 -1.90
N ALA A 329 -2.77 9.33 -1.52
CA ALA A 329 -3.60 10.51 -1.36
C ALA A 329 -3.04 11.45 -0.28
N ILE A 330 -2.98 12.74 -0.55
CA ILE A 330 -2.56 13.75 0.43
C ILE A 330 -3.81 14.20 1.19
N LEU A 331 -4.02 13.61 2.36
CA LEU A 331 -5.22 13.82 3.15
C LEU A 331 -5.11 15.08 4.01
N ASN A 332 -6.00 16.02 3.78
CA ASN A 332 -6.27 17.21 4.61
C ASN A 332 -7.70 17.70 4.32
N ASP A 333 -8.19 18.68 5.07
CA ASP A 333 -9.56 19.18 4.94
C ASP A 333 -9.87 19.74 3.55
N GLU A 334 -8.93 20.47 2.95
CA GLU A 334 -9.09 21.05 1.61
C GLU A 334 -9.21 19.98 0.54
N ASN A 335 -8.31 19.00 0.55
CA ASN A 335 -8.27 17.91 -0.42
C ASN A 335 -9.47 16.97 -0.24
N ASN A 336 -9.87 16.72 1.00
CA ASN A 336 -11.07 15.95 1.29
C ASN A 336 -12.33 16.68 0.78
N ALA A 337 -12.42 18.01 0.96
CA ALA A 337 -13.50 18.79 0.41
C ALA A 337 -13.52 18.80 -1.13
N LEU A 338 -12.35 18.77 -1.77
CA LEU A 338 -12.24 18.61 -3.23
C LEU A 338 -12.72 17.22 -3.68
N TYR A 339 -12.32 16.17 -2.98
CA TYR A 339 -12.78 14.80 -3.24
C TYR A 339 -14.31 14.70 -3.14
N GLU A 340 -14.93 15.28 -2.11
CA GLU A 340 -16.39 15.24 -1.93
C GLU A 340 -17.15 15.90 -3.08
N LYS A 341 -16.58 16.91 -3.76
CA LYS A 341 -17.18 17.48 -4.98
C LYS A 341 -17.23 16.46 -6.11
N TYR A 342 -16.20 15.65 -6.28
CA TYR A 342 -16.16 14.57 -7.27
C TYR A 342 -17.09 13.43 -6.89
N ARG A 343 -17.07 13.02 -5.62
CA ARG A 343 -17.95 11.98 -5.11
C ARG A 343 -19.45 12.31 -5.34
N ALA A 344 -19.83 13.56 -5.12
CA ALA A 344 -21.20 14.02 -5.36
C ALA A 344 -21.63 13.86 -6.83
N LEU A 345 -20.71 13.91 -7.79
CA LEU A 345 -21.04 13.67 -9.20
C LEU A 345 -21.45 12.22 -9.48
N THR A 346 -21.03 11.28 -8.66
CA THR A 346 -21.38 9.86 -8.84
C THR A 346 -22.80 9.53 -8.36
N GLU A 347 -23.36 10.33 -7.46
CA GLU A 347 -24.69 10.08 -6.85
C GLU A 347 -25.85 10.13 -7.86
N GLN A 348 -25.65 10.75 -9.01
CA GLN A 348 -26.63 10.77 -10.10
C GLN A 348 -26.74 9.44 -10.86
N PHE A 349 -25.71 8.57 -10.75
CA PHE A 349 -25.67 7.30 -11.46
C PHE A 349 -26.16 6.17 -10.55
N GLY A 350 -27.22 5.47 -10.94
CA GLY A 350 -27.66 4.27 -10.24
C GLY A 350 -26.65 3.14 -10.38
N LYS A 351 -26.48 2.32 -9.32
CA LYS A 351 -25.58 1.16 -9.32
C LYS A 351 -24.11 1.48 -9.63
N PHE A 352 -23.66 2.67 -9.24
CA PHE A 352 -22.27 3.09 -9.34
C PHE A 352 -21.60 2.95 -7.97
N HIS A 353 -20.58 2.09 -7.90
CA HIS A 353 -19.90 1.74 -6.66
C HIS A 353 -18.45 2.22 -6.71
N LEU A 354 -18.02 2.98 -5.70
CA LEU A 354 -16.63 3.40 -5.52
C LEU A 354 -15.93 2.39 -4.61
N LEU A 355 -14.78 1.89 -5.04
CA LEU A 355 -13.99 0.94 -4.28
C LEU A 355 -12.51 1.13 -4.55
N GLY A 356 -11.70 1.29 -3.52
CA GLY A 356 -10.24 1.36 -3.70
C GLY A 356 -9.61 2.65 -3.26
N ARG A 357 -8.27 2.62 -3.15
CA ARG A 357 -7.48 3.76 -2.66
C ARG A 357 -7.70 5.04 -3.44
N LEU A 358 -7.82 4.94 -4.76
CA LEU A 358 -7.97 6.09 -5.64
C LEU A 358 -9.44 6.55 -5.70
N ALA A 359 -10.37 5.60 -5.90
CA ALA A 359 -11.79 5.91 -6.01
C ALA A 359 -12.39 6.49 -4.73
N GLU A 360 -11.88 6.08 -3.57
CA GLU A 360 -12.34 6.56 -2.27
C GLU A 360 -11.43 7.61 -1.62
N TYR A 361 -10.32 7.95 -2.30
CA TYR A 361 -9.32 8.90 -1.80
C TYR A 361 -8.85 8.55 -0.37
N LYS A 362 -8.55 7.26 -0.10
CA LYS A 362 -8.21 6.72 1.21
C LYS A 362 -7.06 5.73 1.12
N TYR A 363 -6.37 5.52 2.24
CA TYR A 363 -5.36 4.49 2.34
C TYR A 363 -5.97 3.18 2.85
N TYR A 364 -5.65 2.08 2.15
CA TYR A 364 -6.00 0.72 2.54
C TYR A 364 -4.79 -0.20 2.43
N ASN A 365 -4.60 -1.11 3.37
CA ASN A 365 -3.75 -2.27 3.19
C ASN A 365 -4.46 -3.31 2.31
N ILE A 366 -3.72 -4.30 1.80
CA ILE A 366 -4.25 -5.32 0.88
C ILE A 366 -5.43 -6.06 1.50
N ASP A 367 -5.31 -6.45 2.77
CA ASP A 367 -6.33 -7.19 3.51
C ASP A 367 -7.61 -6.40 3.71
N ALA A 368 -7.48 -5.16 4.19
CA ALA A 368 -8.63 -4.28 4.38
C ALA A 368 -9.35 -3.99 3.05
N MET A 369 -8.58 -3.85 1.95
CA MET A 369 -9.17 -3.67 0.63
C MET A 369 -9.87 -4.93 0.13
N CYS A 370 -9.28 -6.10 0.34
CA CYS A 370 -9.89 -7.38 0.01
C CYS A 370 -11.18 -7.59 0.80
N ARG A 371 -11.19 -7.35 2.12
CA ARG A 371 -12.39 -7.44 2.96
C ARG A 371 -13.50 -6.54 2.42
N LYS A 372 -13.20 -5.27 2.18
CA LYS A 372 -14.17 -4.31 1.67
C LYS A 372 -14.73 -4.70 0.30
N ALA A 373 -13.89 -5.29 -0.56
CA ALA A 373 -14.32 -5.82 -1.84
C ALA A 373 -15.25 -7.05 -1.71
N MET A 374 -14.98 -7.92 -0.73
CA MET A 374 -15.87 -9.04 -0.40
C MET A 374 -17.24 -8.53 0.07
N ASP A 375 -17.23 -7.56 1.00
CA ASP A 375 -18.48 -6.98 1.55
C ASP A 375 -19.29 -6.30 0.44
N LEU A 376 -18.66 -5.51 -0.45
CA LEU A 376 -19.34 -4.92 -1.59
C LEU A 376 -19.93 -5.97 -2.53
N ALA A 377 -19.21 -7.07 -2.79
CA ALA A 377 -19.71 -8.14 -3.63
C ALA A 377 -20.95 -8.85 -3.01
N GLU A 378 -21.06 -8.87 -1.68
CA GLU A 378 -22.25 -9.36 -1.00
C GLU A 378 -23.45 -8.43 -1.17
N GLU A 379 -23.23 -7.10 -1.17
CA GLU A 379 -24.25 -6.06 -1.36
C GLU A 379 -24.79 -6.00 -2.80
N ILE A 380 -23.91 -6.23 -3.80
CA ILE A 380 -24.29 -6.29 -5.22
C ILE A 380 -25.11 -7.57 -5.46
N GLY A 381 -26.41 -7.45 -5.38
CA GLY A 381 -27.38 -8.54 -5.34
C GLY A 381 -27.78 -9.13 -6.68
#